data_4551d43297b78f4f8a290751939029e0
#
_entry.id   4551d43297b78f4f8a290751939029e0
#
_cell.length_a   1.000
_cell.length_b   1.000
_cell.length_c   1.000
_cell.angle_alpha   90.00
_cell.angle_beta   90.00
_cell.angle_gamma   90.00
#
_symmetry.space_group_name_H-M   'P 1'
#
loop_
_entity.id
_entity.type
_entity.pdbx_description
1 polymer ?
#
loop_
_entity_poly.entity_id
_entity_poly.type
_entity_poly.pdbx_seq_one_letter_code
_entity_poly.pdbx_strand_id
1 'polypeptide(L)'
;FYSQIPLIVISADRPQSKIDIGDGQTIRQEKVFKNHSIYNANLTEEVSIENDLKINKAINKAIAKKGPVHINAPFEEPLYETVSKLDVQVAITALNNSDHKISVDEINEFSSIWNTSTKKLILVGESKPNEIDPKIIEYFAKDDSVVIMTETTSNLHHPSFLNNIDTIITPFQKEEFKALQPDILITFGGMVVSKRIKAFLRQYKPKHHWHIDTLRGYDTYDSLTKHFKINPNQFFNQFLLKISPVRSDYYATFDKISAFRELKHQEYLAKIPFSDFKVFEKIMPSLTENSMLQLSNSTAIRYTQLFAIKSSIQVFCNRGTSGIDGSTSTAIGAAVANDRPTVLITGDISFLYDSNALWNDYIPKNFKIILINNGGGGIFRILPGHEESLVFNKFFETSHNLTAEQLAKMYGFEYAIASDEKSLEESLTALYSQNEKPSILEVFTPTLENNKLLLQYFKELV
;
A
#
# COMPACT_ATOMS: atom_id res chain seq x y z
N PHE A 1 -6.62 0.31 -9.57
CA PHE A 1 -8.05 0.55 -9.31
C PHE A 1 -8.33 0.78 -7.82
N TYR A 2 -7.93 -0.14 -6.93
CA TYR A 2 -8.19 -0.02 -5.49
C TYR A 2 -7.45 1.16 -4.84
N SER A 3 -6.23 1.47 -5.27
CA SER A 3 -5.46 2.64 -4.79
C SER A 3 -5.95 3.97 -5.36
N GLN A 4 -7.05 3.97 -6.10
CA GLN A 4 -7.67 5.16 -6.69
C GLN A 4 -6.70 6.00 -7.56
N ILE A 5 -5.87 5.33 -8.36
CA ILE A 5 -4.92 5.98 -9.26
C ILE A 5 -5.57 6.18 -10.64
N PRO A 6 -5.63 7.40 -11.17
CA PRO A 6 -6.05 7.64 -12.54
C PRO A 6 -4.97 7.15 -13.50
N LEU A 7 -5.16 5.96 -14.05
CA LEU A 7 -4.25 5.32 -14.99
C LEU A 7 -4.87 5.33 -16.40
N ILE A 8 -4.12 5.81 -17.37
CA ILE A 8 -4.50 5.76 -18.79
C ILE A 8 -3.60 4.74 -19.48
N VAL A 9 -4.20 3.63 -19.92
CA VAL A 9 -3.53 2.62 -20.74
C VAL A 9 -3.80 2.94 -22.19
N ILE A 10 -2.76 3.22 -22.96
CA ILE A 10 -2.85 3.43 -24.42
C ILE A 10 -2.16 2.24 -25.07
N SER A 11 -2.90 1.52 -25.91
CA SER A 11 -2.35 0.39 -26.66
C SER A 11 -2.44 0.65 -28.17
N ALA A 12 -1.33 0.46 -28.86
CA ALA A 12 -1.33 0.43 -30.31
C ALA A 12 -2.02 -0.86 -30.80
N ASP A 13 -2.79 -0.75 -31.86
CA ASP A 13 -3.47 -1.87 -32.52
C ASP A 13 -3.21 -1.84 -34.00
N ARG A 14 -3.48 -2.94 -34.69
CA ARG A 14 -3.54 -2.98 -36.16
C ARG A 14 -4.88 -2.41 -36.65
N PRO A 15 -4.95 -1.94 -37.90
CA PRO A 15 -6.22 -1.52 -38.51
C PRO A 15 -7.31 -2.59 -38.40
N GLN A 16 -8.56 -2.17 -38.29
CA GLN A 16 -9.70 -3.09 -38.16
C GLN A 16 -9.75 -4.11 -39.30
N SER A 17 -9.31 -3.73 -40.53
CA SER A 17 -9.25 -4.60 -41.71
C SER A 17 -8.26 -5.77 -41.55
N LYS A 18 -7.32 -5.69 -40.61
CA LYS A 18 -6.29 -6.70 -40.36
C LYS A 18 -6.68 -7.67 -39.25
N ILE A 19 -7.75 -7.38 -38.51
CA ILE A 19 -8.18 -8.21 -37.36
C ILE A 19 -8.97 -9.42 -37.86
N ASP A 20 -8.71 -10.59 -37.29
CA ASP A 20 -9.37 -11.87 -37.54
C ASP A 20 -9.18 -12.46 -38.97
N ILE A 21 -8.21 -11.95 -39.75
CA ILE A 21 -7.86 -12.53 -41.04
C ILE A 21 -6.60 -13.39 -41.04
N GLY A 22 -6.00 -13.59 -39.90
CA GLY A 22 -4.75 -14.35 -39.73
C GLY A 22 -3.49 -13.54 -40.02
N ASP A 23 -3.57 -12.20 -40.05
CA ASP A 23 -2.41 -11.33 -40.19
C ASP A 23 -1.58 -11.32 -38.90
N GLY A 24 -0.26 -11.05 -39.03
CA GLY A 24 0.68 -11.05 -37.89
C GLY A 24 0.41 -9.90 -36.91
N GLN A 25 0.79 -10.12 -35.66
CA GLN A 25 0.69 -9.12 -34.56
C GLN A 25 -0.74 -8.62 -34.30
N THR A 26 -1.75 -9.45 -34.51
CA THR A 26 -3.16 -9.12 -34.28
C THR A 26 -3.76 -9.93 -33.15
N ILE A 27 -4.58 -9.29 -32.33
CA ILE A 27 -5.47 -9.89 -31.34
C ILE A 27 -6.79 -9.11 -31.33
N ARG A 28 -7.83 -9.65 -30.67
CA ARG A 28 -9.06 -8.89 -30.39
C ARG A 28 -8.82 -7.95 -29.21
N GLN A 29 -8.20 -6.80 -29.48
CA GLN A 29 -7.69 -5.87 -28.46
C GLN A 29 -8.79 -4.93 -27.94
N GLU A 30 -9.85 -4.69 -28.71
CA GLU A 30 -10.98 -3.90 -28.26
C GLU A 30 -11.54 -4.43 -26.93
N LYS A 31 -11.58 -3.56 -25.92
CA LYS A 31 -12.08 -3.89 -24.56
C LYS A 31 -11.32 -5.03 -23.87
N VAL A 32 -10.06 -5.30 -24.21
CA VAL A 32 -9.26 -6.37 -23.61
C VAL A 32 -9.18 -6.21 -22.07
N PHE A 33 -9.26 -4.99 -21.52
CA PHE A 33 -9.29 -4.70 -20.08
C PHE A 33 -10.70 -4.42 -19.53
N LYS A 34 -11.78 -4.83 -20.21
CA LYS A 34 -13.17 -4.42 -19.90
C LYS A 34 -13.53 -4.55 -18.42
N ASN A 35 -13.17 -5.65 -17.78
CA ASN A 35 -13.53 -5.93 -16.38
C ASN A 35 -12.65 -5.18 -15.36
N HIS A 36 -11.55 -4.59 -15.81
CA HIS A 36 -10.53 -3.94 -14.97
C HIS A 36 -10.36 -2.46 -15.25
N SER A 37 -11.15 -1.92 -16.19
CA SER A 37 -11.12 -0.51 -16.58
C SER A 37 -12.50 0.14 -16.44
N ILE A 38 -12.51 1.43 -16.11
CA ILE A 38 -13.74 2.21 -15.93
C ILE A 38 -14.35 2.59 -17.28
N TYR A 39 -13.50 2.72 -18.30
CA TYR A 39 -13.89 3.07 -19.65
C TYR A 39 -12.89 2.52 -20.66
N ASN A 40 -13.41 2.10 -21.81
CA ASN A 40 -12.61 1.65 -22.95
C ASN A 40 -12.99 2.48 -24.18
N ALA A 41 -12.02 3.18 -24.75
CA ALA A 41 -12.14 3.89 -26.01
C ALA A 41 -11.49 3.03 -27.11
N ASN A 42 -12.24 2.70 -28.14
CA ASN A 42 -11.69 2.16 -29.37
C ASN A 42 -11.71 3.28 -30.42
N LEU A 43 -10.52 3.74 -30.82
CA LEU A 43 -10.38 4.81 -31.79
C LEU A 43 -10.51 4.27 -33.23
N THR A 44 -10.75 5.16 -34.15
CA THR A 44 -10.62 4.91 -35.61
C THR A 44 -9.24 5.38 -36.09
N GLU A 45 -8.81 4.91 -37.23
CA GLU A 45 -7.51 5.23 -37.83
C GLU A 45 -7.38 6.70 -38.23
N GLU A 46 -8.51 7.36 -38.52
CA GLU A 46 -8.54 8.74 -38.97
C GLU A 46 -8.66 9.74 -37.83
N VAL A 47 -8.04 10.89 -38.00
CA VAL A 47 -8.23 12.04 -37.12
C VAL A 47 -9.68 12.51 -37.19
N SER A 48 -10.39 12.52 -36.06
CA SER A 48 -11.80 12.87 -36.05
C SER A 48 -12.24 13.45 -34.69
N ILE A 49 -13.32 14.26 -34.74
CA ILE A 49 -13.98 14.77 -33.52
C ILE A 49 -14.48 13.61 -32.66
N GLU A 50 -14.87 12.48 -33.23
CA GLU A 50 -15.30 11.31 -32.49
C GLU A 50 -14.16 10.73 -31.65
N ASN A 51 -12.95 10.63 -32.21
CA ASN A 51 -11.76 10.21 -31.48
C ASN A 51 -11.44 11.18 -30.34
N ASP A 52 -11.49 12.49 -30.58
CA ASP A 52 -11.30 13.50 -29.54
C ASP A 52 -12.28 13.34 -28.38
N LEU A 53 -13.56 13.13 -28.67
CA LEU A 53 -14.58 12.91 -27.65
C LEU A 53 -14.34 11.63 -26.83
N LYS A 54 -13.91 10.53 -27.50
CA LYS A 54 -13.56 9.27 -26.84
C LYS A 54 -12.34 9.43 -25.90
N ILE A 55 -11.29 10.14 -26.37
CA ILE A 55 -10.08 10.43 -25.58
C ILE A 55 -10.43 11.30 -24.38
N ASN A 56 -11.14 12.41 -24.60
CA ASN A 56 -11.58 13.29 -23.52
C ASN A 56 -12.41 12.54 -22.47
N LYS A 57 -13.35 11.70 -22.92
CA LYS A 57 -14.18 10.89 -22.01
C LYS A 57 -13.34 9.89 -21.21
N ALA A 58 -12.31 9.29 -21.81
CA ALA A 58 -11.39 8.40 -21.12
C ALA A 58 -10.62 9.16 -20.03
N ILE A 59 -9.96 10.26 -20.39
CA ILE A 59 -9.18 11.09 -19.45
C ILE A 59 -10.07 11.61 -18.32
N ASN A 60 -11.20 12.21 -18.65
CA ASN A 60 -12.14 12.77 -17.68
C ASN A 60 -12.68 11.70 -16.71
N LYS A 61 -12.98 10.49 -17.22
CA LYS A 61 -13.39 9.38 -16.35
C LYS A 61 -12.26 8.89 -15.46
N ALA A 62 -11.02 8.78 -15.97
CA ALA A 62 -9.88 8.39 -15.16
C ALA A 62 -9.69 9.34 -13.98
N ILE A 63 -9.74 10.65 -14.21
CA ILE A 63 -9.58 11.69 -13.18
C ILE A 63 -10.78 11.70 -12.21
N ALA A 64 -12.03 11.76 -12.72
CA ALA A 64 -13.21 11.90 -11.88
C ALA A 64 -13.54 10.64 -11.06
N LYS A 65 -13.21 9.45 -11.57
CA LYS A 65 -13.48 8.16 -10.91
C LYS A 65 -12.23 7.50 -10.33
N LYS A 66 -11.09 8.17 -10.46
CA LYS A 66 -9.79 7.72 -9.93
C LYS A 66 -9.57 6.23 -10.20
N GLY A 67 -9.39 5.88 -11.46
CA GLY A 67 -9.17 4.48 -11.84
C GLY A 67 -8.75 4.30 -13.28
N PRO A 68 -8.37 3.08 -13.69
CA PRO A 68 -7.80 2.83 -15.00
C PRO A 68 -8.83 2.97 -16.13
N VAL A 69 -8.38 3.52 -17.26
CA VAL A 69 -9.09 3.56 -18.52
C VAL A 69 -8.19 3.02 -19.62
N HIS A 70 -8.80 2.52 -20.71
CA HIS A 70 -8.08 2.00 -21.84
C HIS A 70 -8.44 2.77 -23.11
N ILE A 71 -7.42 3.16 -23.89
CA ILE A 71 -7.53 3.76 -25.22
C ILE A 71 -6.83 2.83 -26.20
N ASN A 72 -7.60 2.19 -27.06
CA ASN A 72 -7.10 1.37 -28.16
C ASN A 72 -6.96 2.23 -29.40
N ALA A 73 -5.73 2.36 -29.94
CA ALA A 73 -5.42 3.23 -31.05
C ALA A 73 -4.85 2.42 -32.24
N PRO A 74 -5.63 2.25 -33.32
CA PRO A 74 -5.15 1.55 -34.50
C PRO A 74 -4.21 2.43 -35.33
N PHE A 75 -3.18 1.79 -35.90
CA PHE A 75 -2.19 2.43 -36.80
C PHE A 75 -1.91 1.55 -38.02
N GLU A 76 -1.77 2.19 -39.17
CA GLU A 76 -1.30 1.55 -40.40
C GLU A 76 0.22 1.76 -40.58
N GLU A 77 0.88 0.87 -41.27
CA GLU A 77 2.31 0.99 -41.62
C GLU A 77 2.52 1.79 -42.92
N PRO A 78 3.70 2.42 -43.09
CA PRO A 78 4.84 2.48 -42.18
C PRO A 78 4.73 3.61 -41.17
N LEU A 79 5.33 3.40 -39.95
CA LEU A 79 5.27 4.34 -38.83
C LEU A 79 6.56 5.17 -38.65
N TYR A 80 7.32 5.41 -39.73
CA TYR A 80 8.62 6.06 -39.70
C TYR A 80 8.59 7.55 -40.03
N GLU A 81 7.47 8.06 -40.50
CA GLU A 81 7.33 9.47 -40.85
C GLU A 81 7.10 10.32 -39.61
N THR A 82 7.72 11.50 -39.59
CA THR A 82 7.57 12.47 -38.51
C THR A 82 7.14 13.82 -39.07
N VAL A 83 6.38 14.57 -38.28
CA VAL A 83 5.97 15.94 -38.62
C VAL A 83 6.64 16.92 -37.66
N SER A 84 7.04 18.09 -38.17
CA SER A 84 7.68 19.14 -37.40
C SER A 84 6.70 19.97 -36.56
N LYS A 85 5.42 19.93 -36.90
CA LYS A 85 4.31 20.63 -36.21
C LYS A 85 3.08 19.75 -36.18
N LEU A 86 2.31 19.88 -35.11
CA LEU A 86 0.98 19.28 -35.03
C LEU A 86 0.03 20.10 -35.89
N ASP A 87 -0.58 19.43 -36.86
CA ASP A 87 -1.53 20.02 -37.84
C ASP A 87 -3.00 19.81 -37.39
N VAL A 88 -3.19 19.31 -36.16
CA VAL A 88 -4.48 18.93 -35.63
C VAL A 88 -4.87 19.87 -34.47
N GLN A 89 -6.09 20.40 -34.55
CA GLN A 89 -6.72 21.11 -33.43
C GLN A 89 -7.51 20.11 -32.58
N VAL A 90 -7.07 19.91 -31.37
CA VAL A 90 -7.69 18.96 -30.41
C VAL A 90 -8.86 19.64 -29.72
N ALA A 91 -10.05 19.03 -29.78
CA ALA A 91 -11.19 19.47 -28.97
C ALA A 91 -11.03 19.01 -27.53
N ILE A 92 -11.01 19.94 -26.57
CA ILE A 92 -10.89 19.63 -25.14
C ILE A 92 -12.22 19.84 -24.44
N THR A 93 -12.67 18.83 -23.71
CA THR A 93 -13.89 18.90 -22.88
C THR A 93 -13.51 19.07 -21.41
N ALA A 94 -14.04 20.11 -20.77
CA ALA A 94 -13.77 20.39 -19.36
C ALA A 94 -14.38 19.32 -18.43
N LEU A 95 -13.71 19.06 -17.30
CA LEU A 95 -14.22 18.25 -16.21
C LEU A 95 -15.24 19.06 -15.40
N ASN A 96 -16.46 18.54 -15.28
CA ASN A 96 -17.43 19.05 -14.31
C ASN A 96 -17.25 18.35 -12.98
N ASN A 97 -16.62 18.99 -12.02
CA ASN A 97 -16.54 18.51 -10.65
C ASN A 97 -17.83 18.91 -9.91
N SER A 98 -18.56 17.93 -9.42
CA SER A 98 -19.66 18.18 -8.46
C SER A 98 -19.11 18.10 -7.04
N ASP A 99 -19.07 19.22 -6.33
CA ASP A 99 -18.78 19.23 -4.90
C ASP A 99 -19.95 18.62 -4.13
N HIS A 100 -19.71 17.46 -3.54
CA HIS A 100 -20.68 16.88 -2.59
C HIS A 100 -20.57 17.61 -1.26
N LYS A 101 -21.71 18.13 -0.78
CA LYS A 101 -21.83 18.75 0.56
C LYS A 101 -22.68 17.85 1.43
N ILE A 102 -22.34 17.77 2.70
CA ILE A 102 -23.18 17.12 3.70
C ILE A 102 -24.24 18.14 4.15
N SER A 103 -25.48 17.71 4.32
CA SER A 103 -26.54 18.58 4.83
C SER A 103 -26.31 18.93 6.30
N VAL A 104 -26.85 20.05 6.74
CA VAL A 104 -26.77 20.46 8.14
C VAL A 104 -27.45 19.46 9.06
N ASP A 105 -28.56 18.88 8.62
CA ASP A 105 -29.30 17.86 9.38
C ASP A 105 -28.50 16.60 9.57
N GLU A 106 -27.83 16.10 8.52
CA GLU A 106 -26.92 14.95 8.63
C GLU A 106 -25.77 15.25 9.60
N ILE A 107 -25.12 16.41 9.50
CA ILE A 107 -24.04 16.78 10.43
C ILE A 107 -24.54 16.81 11.88
N ASN A 108 -25.73 17.37 12.15
CA ASN A 108 -26.31 17.43 13.49
C ASN A 108 -26.64 16.03 14.01
N GLU A 109 -27.23 15.15 13.19
CA GLU A 109 -27.54 13.77 13.55
C GLU A 109 -26.26 13.01 13.97
N PHE A 110 -25.27 12.99 13.09
CA PHE A 110 -24.03 12.24 13.33
C PHE A 110 -23.18 12.84 14.46
N SER A 111 -23.21 14.15 14.65
CA SER A 111 -22.57 14.80 15.79
C SER A 111 -23.24 14.44 17.12
N SER A 112 -24.55 14.27 17.15
CA SER A 112 -25.28 13.83 18.34
C SER A 112 -24.87 12.40 18.73
N ILE A 113 -24.77 11.48 17.76
CA ILE A 113 -24.30 10.10 17.97
C ILE A 113 -22.86 10.12 18.51
N TRP A 114 -21.99 10.95 17.91
CA TRP A 114 -20.61 11.09 18.33
C TRP A 114 -20.47 11.57 19.77
N ASN A 115 -21.18 12.64 20.13
CA ASN A 115 -21.07 13.27 21.44
C ASN A 115 -21.61 12.40 22.58
N THR A 116 -22.42 11.39 22.28
CA THR A 116 -22.96 10.42 23.27
C THR A 116 -22.18 9.11 23.35
N SER A 117 -21.28 8.87 22.41
CA SER A 117 -20.48 7.64 22.36
C SER A 117 -19.16 7.78 23.13
N THR A 118 -18.75 6.74 23.83
CA THR A 118 -17.55 6.74 24.67
C THR A 118 -16.39 5.92 24.13
N LYS A 119 -16.61 5.12 23.07
CA LYS A 119 -15.60 4.25 22.43
C LYS A 119 -15.62 4.50 20.93
N LYS A 120 -14.69 5.31 20.44
CA LYS A 120 -14.62 5.72 19.05
C LYS A 120 -13.28 5.29 18.46
N LEU A 121 -13.32 4.49 17.41
CA LEU A 121 -12.13 4.05 16.68
C LEU A 121 -12.09 4.75 15.31
N ILE A 122 -11.02 5.46 15.05
CA ILE A 122 -10.67 5.97 13.72
C ILE A 122 -9.58 5.06 13.15
N LEU A 123 -9.88 4.33 12.10
CA LEU A 123 -8.94 3.44 11.42
C LEU A 123 -8.60 4.01 10.06
N VAL A 124 -7.33 4.38 9.89
CA VAL A 124 -6.82 5.01 8.67
C VAL A 124 -6.14 3.96 7.80
N GLY A 125 -6.62 3.79 6.57
CA GLY A 125 -6.01 2.94 5.57
C GLY A 125 -4.84 3.61 4.83
N GLU A 126 -4.46 3.05 3.69
CA GLU A 126 -3.45 3.63 2.80
C GLU A 126 -3.80 5.07 2.43
N SER A 127 -2.87 6.00 2.61
CA SER A 127 -3.07 7.43 2.35
C SER A 127 -1.80 8.07 1.78
N LYS A 128 -1.98 9.17 1.07
CA LYS A 128 -0.85 9.98 0.61
C LYS A 128 -0.24 10.76 1.77
N PRO A 129 1.08 11.01 1.74
CA PRO A 129 1.69 11.91 2.71
C PRO A 129 1.00 13.27 2.75
N ASN A 130 0.78 13.81 3.96
CA ASN A 130 0.14 15.10 4.20
C ASN A 130 -1.29 15.23 3.63
N GLU A 131 -2.01 14.13 3.47
CA GLU A 131 -3.37 14.15 2.94
C GLU A 131 -4.39 14.74 3.92
N ILE A 132 -4.17 14.60 5.23
CA ILE A 132 -5.07 15.08 6.28
C ILE A 132 -4.50 16.35 6.93
N ASP A 133 -5.36 17.36 7.11
CA ASP A 133 -4.99 18.60 7.79
C ASP A 133 -4.54 18.32 9.24
N PRO A 134 -3.36 18.78 9.65
CA PRO A 134 -2.84 18.59 11.01
C PRO A 134 -3.81 19.06 12.11
N LYS A 135 -4.62 20.07 11.87
CA LYS A 135 -5.62 20.56 12.85
C LYS A 135 -6.68 19.52 13.18
N ILE A 136 -7.06 18.69 12.21
CA ILE A 136 -8.01 17.60 12.41
C ILE A 136 -7.39 16.54 13.33
N ILE A 137 -6.13 16.22 13.10
CA ILE A 137 -5.35 15.26 13.88
C ILE A 137 -5.25 15.73 15.34
N GLU A 138 -4.81 16.98 15.54
CA GLU A 138 -4.65 17.61 16.86
C GLU A 138 -5.96 17.67 17.65
N TYR A 139 -7.09 17.84 16.97
CA TYR A 139 -8.40 17.85 17.62
C TYR A 139 -8.74 16.47 18.19
N PHE A 140 -8.65 15.42 17.39
CA PHE A 140 -8.98 14.07 17.84
C PHE A 140 -8.01 13.52 18.86
N ALA A 141 -6.73 13.90 18.81
CA ALA A 141 -5.71 13.50 19.79
C ALA A 141 -6.01 14.01 21.22
N LYS A 142 -6.93 14.95 21.38
CA LYS A 142 -7.33 15.51 22.69
C LYS A 142 -8.65 14.92 23.23
N ASP A 143 -9.26 13.97 22.55
CA ASP A 143 -10.51 13.34 22.97
C ASP A 143 -10.23 11.95 23.55
N ASP A 144 -10.34 11.79 24.85
CA ASP A 144 -10.08 10.53 25.59
C ASP A 144 -10.94 9.34 25.10
N SER A 145 -12.03 9.61 24.40
CA SER A 145 -12.92 8.58 23.86
C SER A 145 -12.51 8.12 22.42
N VAL A 146 -11.47 8.73 21.85
CA VAL A 146 -11.02 8.47 20.49
C VAL A 146 -9.70 7.72 20.48
N VAL A 147 -9.67 6.59 19.81
CA VAL A 147 -8.44 5.85 19.47
C VAL A 147 -8.24 5.99 17.96
N ILE A 148 -7.04 6.40 17.56
CA ILE A 148 -6.67 6.46 16.14
C ILE A 148 -5.64 5.37 15.87
N MET A 149 -6.01 4.45 14.96
CA MET A 149 -5.12 3.40 14.49
C MET A 149 -4.68 3.68 13.05
N THR A 150 -3.38 3.65 12.84
CA THR A 150 -2.75 3.84 11.53
C THR A 150 -1.90 2.65 11.16
N GLU A 151 -1.68 2.45 9.88
CA GLU A 151 -0.70 1.51 9.38
C GLU A 151 0.50 2.25 8.79
N THR A 152 1.57 1.55 8.51
CA THR A 152 2.78 2.11 7.90
C THR A 152 2.48 2.88 6.61
N THR A 153 1.55 2.36 5.80
CA THR A 153 1.11 2.96 4.53
C THR A 153 0.08 4.08 4.70
N SER A 154 -0.35 4.38 5.92
CA SER A 154 -1.26 5.52 6.17
C SER A 154 -0.55 6.87 6.03
N ASN A 155 0.78 6.92 6.11
CA ASN A 155 1.59 8.14 6.03
C ASN A 155 1.06 9.26 6.94
N LEU A 156 0.55 8.87 8.10
CA LEU A 156 -0.05 9.76 9.07
C LEU A 156 0.55 9.48 10.45
N HIS A 157 1.19 10.49 11.03
CA HIS A 157 1.99 10.34 12.24
C HIS A 157 1.54 11.33 13.31
N HIS A 158 1.38 10.83 14.53
CA HIS A 158 1.19 11.63 15.74
C HIS A 158 1.57 10.79 16.96
N PRO A 159 2.11 11.39 18.04
CA PRO A 159 2.53 10.62 19.23
C PRO A 159 1.41 9.80 19.90
N SER A 160 0.15 10.22 19.79
CA SER A 160 -1.01 9.49 20.33
C SER A 160 -1.58 8.43 19.40
N PHE A 161 -1.01 8.22 18.21
CA PHE A 161 -1.53 7.21 17.27
C PHE A 161 -0.97 5.84 17.58
N LEU A 162 -1.80 4.84 17.39
CA LEU A 162 -1.43 3.44 17.55
C LEU A 162 -1.14 2.86 16.15
N ASN A 163 0.14 2.70 15.84
CA ASN A 163 0.60 2.26 14.54
C ASN A 163 0.96 0.77 14.45
N ASN A 164 1.17 0.11 15.58
CA ASN A 164 1.53 -1.31 15.65
C ASN A 164 0.29 -2.18 15.91
N ILE A 165 -0.74 -2.07 15.05
CA ILE A 165 -2.07 -2.68 15.24
C ILE A 165 -1.97 -4.16 15.59
N ASP A 166 -1.23 -4.95 14.80
CA ASP A 166 -1.14 -6.41 15.01
C ASP A 166 -0.44 -6.78 16.32
N THR A 167 0.55 -5.99 16.75
CA THR A 167 1.22 -6.16 18.05
C THR A 167 0.25 -5.93 19.21
N ILE A 168 -0.61 -4.91 19.09
CA ILE A 168 -1.56 -4.52 20.13
C ILE A 168 -2.67 -5.56 20.27
N ILE A 169 -3.33 -5.92 19.17
CA ILE A 169 -4.60 -6.66 19.22
C ILE A 169 -4.46 -8.18 19.09
N THR A 170 -3.35 -8.70 18.55
CA THR A 170 -3.21 -10.15 18.35
C THR A 170 -3.28 -10.95 19.66
N PRO A 171 -2.70 -10.46 20.78
CA PRO A 171 -2.76 -11.18 22.06
C PRO A 171 -4.10 -11.10 22.80
N PHE A 172 -5.06 -10.29 22.32
CA PHE A 172 -6.34 -10.11 23.01
C PHE A 172 -7.11 -11.41 23.16
N GLN A 173 -7.69 -11.58 24.35
CA GLN A 173 -8.65 -12.63 24.63
C GLN A 173 -10.08 -12.15 24.32
N LYS A 174 -11.02 -13.05 24.34
CA LYS A 174 -12.43 -12.78 23.98
C LYS A 174 -13.04 -11.64 24.79
N GLU A 175 -12.73 -11.58 26.07
CA GLU A 175 -13.22 -10.57 27.02
C GLU A 175 -12.67 -9.18 26.68
N GLU A 176 -11.38 -9.10 26.31
CA GLU A 176 -10.74 -7.84 25.90
C GLU A 176 -11.32 -7.33 24.58
N PHE A 177 -11.47 -8.20 23.59
CA PHE A 177 -12.13 -7.84 22.33
C PHE A 177 -13.52 -7.27 22.56
N LYS A 178 -14.33 -7.87 23.43
CA LYS A 178 -15.66 -7.39 23.78
C LYS A 178 -15.63 -6.07 24.54
N ALA A 179 -14.70 -5.91 25.48
CA ALA A 179 -14.54 -4.68 26.27
C ALA A 179 -14.09 -3.49 25.40
N LEU A 180 -13.24 -3.75 24.40
CA LEU A 180 -12.65 -2.73 23.52
C LEU A 180 -13.40 -2.55 22.19
N GLN A 181 -14.51 -3.27 22.00
CA GLN A 181 -15.39 -3.09 20.84
C GLN A 181 -15.82 -1.62 20.72
N PRO A 182 -15.59 -0.94 19.60
CA PRO A 182 -15.98 0.45 19.44
C PRO A 182 -17.51 0.62 19.28
N ASP A 183 -18.04 1.73 19.80
CA ASP A 183 -19.40 2.17 19.48
C ASP A 183 -19.45 2.73 18.05
N ILE A 184 -18.44 3.55 17.71
CA ILE A 184 -18.30 4.16 16.40
C ILE A 184 -16.96 3.73 15.80
N LEU A 185 -17.00 3.28 14.54
CA LEU A 185 -15.84 3.12 13.68
C LEU A 185 -15.91 4.16 12.57
N ILE A 186 -14.91 5.03 12.47
CA ILE A 186 -14.67 5.84 11.27
C ILE A 186 -13.53 5.23 10.48
N THR A 187 -13.73 5.12 9.17
CA THR A 187 -12.68 4.67 8.24
C THR A 187 -12.53 5.65 7.09
N PHE A 188 -11.30 5.89 6.69
CA PHE A 188 -10.95 6.62 5.46
C PHE A 188 -9.59 6.16 4.95
N GLY A 189 -9.20 6.61 3.76
CA GLY A 189 -8.04 6.10 3.06
C GLY A 189 -8.31 4.77 2.35
N GLY A 190 -7.25 4.17 1.81
CA GLY A 190 -7.32 2.95 1.03
C GLY A 190 -7.38 1.68 1.85
N MET A 191 -6.81 0.63 1.31
CA MET A 191 -6.90 -0.71 1.91
C MET A 191 -6.03 -0.84 3.17
N VAL A 192 -6.59 -1.42 4.21
CA VAL A 192 -5.90 -1.81 5.45
C VAL A 192 -5.19 -3.15 5.24
N VAL A 193 -3.95 -3.27 5.69
CA VAL A 193 -3.11 -4.48 5.56
C VAL A 193 -3.49 -5.53 6.60
N SER A 194 -3.62 -5.11 7.87
CA SER A 194 -3.87 -5.99 9.01
C SER A 194 -5.08 -6.89 8.81
N LYS A 195 -4.86 -8.20 8.79
CA LYS A 195 -5.93 -9.20 8.82
C LYS A 195 -6.56 -9.31 10.22
N ARG A 196 -5.81 -8.95 11.26
CA ARG A 196 -6.23 -9.05 12.66
C ARG A 196 -7.30 -8.02 12.99
N ILE A 197 -7.08 -6.75 12.63
CA ILE A 197 -8.09 -5.70 12.84
C ILE A 197 -9.37 -5.98 12.03
N LYS A 198 -9.24 -6.53 10.82
CA LYS A 198 -10.40 -6.95 10.03
C LYS A 198 -11.21 -8.05 10.71
N ALA A 199 -10.54 -9.06 11.26
CA ALA A 199 -11.19 -10.14 12.01
C ALA A 199 -11.85 -9.60 13.28
N PHE A 200 -11.17 -8.74 14.05
CA PHE A 200 -11.72 -8.09 15.23
C PHE A 200 -13.02 -7.36 14.91
N LEU A 201 -12.98 -6.42 13.97
CA LEU A 201 -14.13 -5.57 13.65
C LEU A 201 -15.29 -6.30 12.96
N ARG A 202 -15.01 -7.42 12.27
CA ARG A 202 -16.06 -8.31 11.71
C ARG A 202 -16.77 -9.13 12.78
N GLN A 203 -16.04 -9.58 13.78
CA GLN A 203 -16.61 -10.39 14.87
C GLN A 203 -17.25 -9.53 15.95
N TYR A 204 -16.65 -8.39 16.28
CA TYR A 204 -17.12 -7.43 17.28
C TYR A 204 -17.50 -6.12 16.56
N LYS A 205 -18.66 -6.17 15.88
CA LYS A 205 -19.11 -5.10 15.00
C LYS A 205 -19.41 -3.82 15.79
N PRO A 206 -18.93 -2.64 15.33
CA PRO A 206 -19.36 -1.35 15.90
C PRO A 206 -20.86 -1.16 15.67
N LYS A 207 -21.52 -0.35 16.53
CA LYS A 207 -22.91 0.05 16.31
C LYS A 207 -23.05 0.93 15.07
N HIS A 208 -22.04 1.78 14.84
CA HIS A 208 -21.99 2.71 13.73
C HIS A 208 -20.64 2.58 13.03
N HIS A 209 -20.65 2.30 11.73
CA HIS A 209 -19.47 2.34 10.89
C HIS A 209 -19.68 3.40 9.80
N TRP A 210 -18.87 4.45 9.83
CA TRP A 210 -18.89 5.55 8.87
C TRP A 210 -17.62 5.49 8.02
N HIS A 211 -17.81 5.39 6.71
CA HIS A 211 -16.70 5.47 5.76
C HIS A 211 -16.72 6.81 5.04
N ILE A 212 -15.57 7.49 4.99
CA ILE A 212 -15.42 8.80 4.37
C ILE A 212 -14.52 8.67 3.15
N ASP A 213 -15.12 8.74 1.97
CA ASP A 213 -14.41 8.67 0.67
C ASP A 213 -15.30 9.30 -0.41
N THR A 214 -14.69 10.03 -1.34
CA THR A 214 -15.43 10.72 -2.42
C THR A 214 -16.13 9.76 -3.38
N LEU A 215 -15.66 8.52 -3.51
CA LEU A 215 -16.06 7.59 -4.57
C LEU A 215 -16.63 6.27 -4.07
N ARG A 216 -15.98 5.63 -3.08
CA ARG A 216 -16.20 4.21 -2.77
C ARG A 216 -16.45 4.00 -1.28
N GLY A 217 -17.49 3.25 -0.97
CA GLY A 217 -17.81 2.82 0.39
C GLY A 217 -17.80 1.30 0.46
N TYR A 218 -16.61 0.70 0.60
CA TYR A 218 -16.49 -0.74 0.76
C TYR A 218 -16.82 -1.16 2.18
N ASP A 219 -17.74 -2.12 2.34
CA ASP A 219 -18.04 -2.70 3.64
C ASP A 219 -17.04 -3.79 4.01
N THR A 220 -15.78 -3.39 4.19
CA THR A 220 -14.68 -4.30 4.55
C THR A 220 -14.92 -5.03 5.87
N TYR A 221 -15.67 -4.42 6.78
CA TYR A 221 -15.88 -4.92 8.15
C TYR A 221 -17.28 -5.52 8.38
N ASP A 222 -18.10 -5.61 7.33
CA ASP A 222 -19.46 -6.14 7.39
C ASP A 222 -20.33 -5.40 8.45
N SER A 223 -20.17 -4.07 8.49
CA SER A 223 -20.82 -3.20 9.49
C SER A 223 -21.08 -1.78 9.00
N LEU A 224 -20.89 -1.50 7.69
CA LEU A 224 -21.03 -0.17 7.15
C LEU A 224 -22.46 0.38 7.30
N THR A 225 -22.62 1.43 8.09
CA THR A 225 -23.91 2.09 8.29
C THR A 225 -24.06 3.35 7.46
N LYS A 226 -22.94 4.03 7.12
CA LYS A 226 -22.97 5.26 6.32
C LYS A 226 -21.72 5.42 5.49
N HIS A 227 -21.88 5.76 4.22
CA HIS A 227 -20.84 6.26 3.36
C HIS A 227 -21.02 7.76 3.11
N PHE A 228 -20.07 8.56 3.61
CA PHE A 228 -19.99 9.98 3.32
C PHE A 228 -19.18 10.20 2.04
N LYS A 229 -19.87 10.57 0.95
CA LYS A 229 -19.24 10.80 -0.37
C LYS A 229 -18.61 12.19 -0.44
N ILE A 230 -17.61 12.43 0.40
CA ILE A 230 -16.94 13.71 0.54
C ILE A 230 -15.46 13.50 0.85
N ASN A 231 -14.62 14.48 0.57
CA ASN A 231 -13.21 14.45 0.98
C ASN A 231 -13.10 14.46 2.52
N PRO A 232 -12.19 13.67 3.12
CA PRO A 232 -12.03 13.61 4.58
C PRO A 232 -11.81 14.99 5.24
N ASN A 233 -10.96 15.86 4.69
CA ASN A 233 -10.75 17.19 5.24
C ASN A 233 -12.04 18.04 5.20
N GLN A 234 -12.79 17.97 4.11
CA GLN A 234 -14.06 18.70 4.00
C GLN A 234 -15.10 18.18 4.98
N PHE A 235 -15.16 16.85 5.21
CA PHE A 235 -16.01 16.24 6.21
C PHE A 235 -15.63 16.72 7.60
N PHE A 236 -14.39 16.49 8.00
CA PHE A 236 -13.93 16.80 9.36
C PHE A 236 -14.02 18.29 9.67
N ASN A 237 -13.70 19.20 8.74
CA ASN A 237 -13.82 20.64 8.95
C ASN A 237 -15.24 21.09 9.28
N GLN A 238 -16.27 20.39 8.76
CA GLN A 238 -17.68 20.66 9.12
C GLN A 238 -18.06 19.95 10.43
N PHE A 239 -17.60 18.70 10.60
CA PHE A 239 -17.95 17.85 11.73
C PHE A 239 -17.37 18.36 13.05
N LEU A 240 -16.10 18.80 13.04
CA LEU A 240 -15.43 19.34 14.22
C LEU A 240 -16.10 20.57 14.85
N LEU A 241 -16.88 21.32 14.08
CA LEU A 241 -17.65 22.46 14.58
C LEU A 241 -18.84 22.07 15.47
N LYS A 242 -19.24 20.80 15.47
CA LYS A 242 -20.46 20.28 16.12
C LYS A 242 -20.18 19.20 17.16
N ILE A 243 -18.95 18.76 17.29
CA ILE A 243 -18.57 17.75 18.26
C ILE A 243 -17.75 18.35 19.39
N SER A 244 -17.73 17.65 20.51
CA SER A 244 -16.95 18.01 21.68
C SER A 244 -16.21 16.79 22.22
N PRO A 245 -15.03 16.95 22.85
CA PRO A 245 -14.33 15.87 23.51
C PRO A 245 -15.20 15.21 24.58
N VAL A 246 -15.15 13.88 24.65
CA VAL A 246 -15.94 13.08 25.58
C VAL A 246 -14.99 12.40 26.57
N ARG A 247 -15.25 12.52 27.88
CA ARG A 247 -14.46 11.81 28.89
C ARG A 247 -14.67 10.30 28.79
N SER A 248 -13.59 9.56 28.72
CA SER A 248 -13.56 8.11 28.63
C SER A 248 -12.21 7.56 29.09
N ASP A 249 -12.14 6.29 29.39
CA ASP A 249 -10.89 5.55 29.61
C ASP A 249 -10.44 4.79 28.35
N TYR A 250 -11.13 4.97 27.23
CA TYR A 250 -10.93 4.17 26.04
C TYR A 250 -9.52 4.34 25.45
N TYR A 251 -9.10 5.59 25.25
CA TYR A 251 -7.73 5.88 24.79
C TYR A 251 -6.69 5.42 25.83
N ALA A 252 -6.87 5.78 27.09
CA ALA A 252 -5.92 5.44 28.15
C ALA A 252 -5.75 3.92 28.32
N THR A 253 -6.80 3.13 28.07
CA THR A 253 -6.74 1.67 28.10
C THR A 253 -5.87 1.13 26.95
N PHE A 254 -6.10 1.60 25.71
CA PHE A 254 -5.28 1.20 24.58
C PHE A 254 -3.82 1.67 24.68
N ASP A 255 -3.59 2.87 25.20
CA ASP A 255 -2.25 3.43 25.41
C ASP A 255 -1.44 2.57 26.39
N LYS A 256 -2.02 2.18 27.54
CA LYS A 256 -1.40 1.26 28.48
C LYS A 256 -1.07 -0.10 27.86
N ILE A 257 -2.00 -0.66 27.09
CA ILE A 257 -1.78 -1.92 26.37
C ILE A 257 -0.64 -1.76 25.37
N SER A 258 -0.65 -0.69 24.58
CA SER A 258 0.38 -0.40 23.60
C SER A 258 1.77 -0.28 24.24
N ALA A 259 1.88 0.47 25.33
CA ALA A 259 3.15 0.63 26.07
C ALA A 259 3.66 -0.72 26.64
N PHE A 260 2.76 -1.54 27.17
CA PHE A 260 3.13 -2.88 27.65
C PHE A 260 3.59 -3.79 26.49
N ARG A 261 2.87 -3.78 25.35
CA ARG A 261 3.25 -4.57 24.17
C ARG A 261 4.58 -4.11 23.57
N GLU A 262 4.86 -2.82 23.59
CA GLU A 262 6.16 -2.28 23.14
C GLU A 262 7.31 -2.78 24.04
N LEU A 263 7.14 -2.78 25.37
CA LEU A 263 8.12 -3.38 26.26
C LEU A 263 8.38 -4.85 25.93
N LYS A 264 7.33 -5.64 25.72
CA LYS A 264 7.43 -7.05 25.34
C LYS A 264 8.07 -7.26 23.98
N HIS A 265 7.80 -6.36 23.03
CA HIS A 265 8.44 -6.33 21.72
C HIS A 265 9.97 -6.20 21.87
N GLN A 266 10.44 -5.23 22.63
CA GLN A 266 11.86 -5.01 22.88
C GLN A 266 12.52 -6.20 23.61
N GLU A 267 11.85 -6.75 24.65
CA GLU A 267 12.32 -7.96 25.35
C GLU A 267 12.44 -9.16 24.41
N TYR A 268 11.52 -9.29 23.45
CA TYR A 268 11.55 -10.37 22.47
C TYR A 268 12.71 -10.20 21.49
N LEU A 269 12.87 -9.01 20.91
CA LEU A 269 13.93 -8.70 19.95
C LEU A 269 15.33 -8.91 20.53
N ALA A 270 15.52 -8.61 21.82
CA ALA A 270 16.81 -8.77 22.49
C ALA A 270 17.31 -10.23 22.55
N LYS A 271 16.42 -11.23 22.44
CA LYS A 271 16.76 -12.65 22.66
C LYS A 271 16.65 -13.53 21.41
N ILE A 272 16.06 -13.04 20.31
CA ILE A 272 15.91 -13.86 19.10
C ILE A 272 17.19 -13.91 18.28
N PRO A 273 17.44 -15.05 17.58
CA PRO A 273 18.56 -15.17 16.66
C PRO A 273 18.35 -14.35 15.38
N PHE A 274 19.41 -14.28 14.58
CA PHE A 274 19.34 -13.70 13.24
C PHE A 274 18.24 -14.37 12.39
N SER A 275 17.35 -13.57 11.84
CA SER A 275 16.10 -13.99 11.20
C SER A 275 15.51 -12.82 10.43
N ASP A 276 14.45 -13.03 9.64
CA ASP A 276 13.70 -11.93 9.01
C ASP A 276 13.34 -10.86 10.04
N PHE A 277 12.85 -11.26 11.21
CA PHE A 277 12.45 -10.31 12.25
C PHE A 277 13.63 -9.44 12.73
N LYS A 278 14.78 -10.07 13.00
CA LYS A 278 16.01 -9.37 13.42
C LYS A 278 16.54 -8.46 12.32
N VAL A 279 16.40 -8.86 11.07
CA VAL A 279 16.78 -8.03 9.90
C VAL A 279 15.94 -6.76 9.84
N PHE A 280 14.62 -6.86 10.03
CA PHE A 280 13.75 -5.67 10.05
C PHE A 280 14.05 -4.74 11.23
N GLU A 281 14.40 -5.27 12.43
CA GLU A 281 14.88 -4.47 13.55
C GLU A 281 16.07 -3.57 13.18
N LYS A 282 17.00 -4.09 12.35
CA LYS A 282 18.17 -3.33 11.90
C LYS A 282 17.89 -2.40 10.72
N ILE A 283 17.02 -2.80 9.81
CA ILE A 283 16.69 -2.00 8.63
C ILE A 283 15.90 -0.73 9.01
N MET A 284 14.88 -0.84 9.86
CA MET A 284 13.97 0.29 10.11
C MET A 284 14.68 1.55 10.64
N PRO A 285 15.55 1.48 11.66
CA PRO A 285 16.30 2.65 12.12
C PRO A 285 17.35 3.16 11.12
N SER A 286 17.88 2.28 10.24
CA SER A 286 18.90 2.64 9.24
C SER A 286 18.36 3.48 8.07
N LEU A 287 17.05 3.48 7.85
CA LEU A 287 16.44 4.26 6.77
C LEU A 287 16.75 5.75 6.91
N THR A 288 17.16 6.36 5.79
CA THR A 288 17.55 7.77 5.77
C THR A 288 16.33 8.69 5.86
N GLU A 289 16.52 9.84 6.53
CA GLU A 289 15.48 10.88 6.61
C GLU A 289 15.05 11.35 5.22
N ASN A 290 13.78 11.74 5.10
CA ASN A 290 13.19 12.25 3.87
C ASN A 290 13.26 11.30 2.67
N SER A 291 13.48 10.01 2.89
CA SER A 291 13.46 8.99 1.83
C SER A 291 12.03 8.54 1.51
N MET A 292 11.92 7.83 0.40
CA MET A 292 10.73 7.07 0.01
C MET A 292 10.99 5.57 0.25
N LEU A 293 10.13 4.93 1.03
CA LEU A 293 10.16 3.50 1.26
C LEU A 293 9.08 2.82 0.41
N GLN A 294 9.49 1.95 -0.49
CA GLN A 294 8.62 1.06 -1.25
C GLN A 294 8.67 -0.34 -0.64
N LEU A 295 7.51 -0.95 -0.46
CA LEU A 295 7.40 -2.26 0.16
C LEU A 295 6.74 -3.26 -0.76
N SER A 296 7.32 -4.43 -0.88
CA SER A 296 6.61 -5.56 -1.50
C SER A 296 5.58 -6.15 -0.55
N ASN A 297 4.67 -6.93 -1.10
CA ASN A 297 3.68 -7.67 -0.33
C ASN A 297 4.31 -8.86 0.43
N SER A 298 3.47 -9.72 1.00
CA SER A 298 3.84 -10.90 1.78
C SER A 298 4.42 -10.55 3.16
N THR A 299 5.58 -11.06 3.51
CA THR A 299 6.24 -10.84 4.81
C THR A 299 6.83 -9.44 4.93
N ALA A 300 7.34 -8.85 3.85
CA ALA A 300 7.98 -7.54 3.87
C ALA A 300 7.10 -6.47 4.52
N ILE A 301 5.89 -6.23 3.98
CA ILE A 301 4.97 -5.24 4.58
C ILE A 301 4.54 -5.62 6.00
N ARG A 302 4.39 -6.91 6.32
CA ARG A 302 3.95 -7.35 7.64
C ARG A 302 5.00 -7.14 8.72
N TYR A 303 6.25 -7.46 8.44
CA TYR A 303 7.35 -7.16 9.37
C TYR A 303 7.53 -5.65 9.54
N THR A 304 7.49 -4.87 8.46
CA THR A 304 7.58 -3.41 8.54
C THR A 304 6.55 -2.81 9.49
N GLN A 305 5.32 -3.33 9.51
CA GLN A 305 4.26 -2.85 10.41
C GLN A 305 4.47 -3.18 11.90
N LEU A 306 5.47 -3.97 12.24
CA LEU A 306 5.83 -4.26 13.63
C LEU A 306 6.84 -3.27 14.22
N PHE A 307 7.30 -2.31 13.41
CA PHE A 307 8.33 -1.33 13.80
C PHE A 307 7.87 0.09 13.56
N ALA A 308 8.37 1.00 14.38
CA ALA A 308 8.18 2.43 14.16
C ALA A 308 8.98 2.92 12.94
N ILE A 309 8.40 3.85 12.19
CA ILE A 309 9.03 4.50 11.04
C ILE A 309 9.14 6.00 11.32
N LYS A 310 10.27 6.60 10.93
CA LYS A 310 10.50 8.04 11.01
C LYS A 310 9.42 8.79 10.22
N SER A 311 8.83 9.82 10.80
CA SER A 311 7.73 10.58 10.20
C SER A 311 8.09 11.31 8.89
N SER A 312 9.38 11.51 8.62
CA SER A 312 9.87 12.10 7.38
C SER A 312 9.89 11.12 6.19
N ILE A 313 9.74 9.82 6.45
CA ILE A 313 9.77 8.77 5.42
C ILE A 313 8.37 8.57 4.86
N GLN A 314 8.26 8.62 3.54
CA GLN A 314 7.02 8.33 2.83
C GLN A 314 6.97 6.84 2.49
N VAL A 315 5.89 6.15 2.86
CA VAL A 315 5.78 4.70 2.71
C VAL A 315 4.69 4.31 1.73
N PHE A 316 5.04 3.47 0.78
CA PHE A 316 4.12 2.94 -0.22
C PHE A 316 4.27 1.43 -0.36
N CYS A 317 3.19 0.77 -0.74
CA CYS A 317 3.18 -0.66 -0.99
C CYS A 317 2.29 -0.96 -2.20
N ASN A 318 2.71 -1.83 -3.08
CA ASN A 318 1.91 -2.25 -4.23
C ASN A 318 0.74 -3.15 -3.79
N ARG A 319 -0.24 -2.56 -3.09
CA ARG A 319 -1.29 -3.30 -2.38
C ARG A 319 -2.49 -3.69 -3.23
N GLY A 320 -2.83 -3.09 -4.31
CA GLY A 320 -4.00 -3.35 -5.17
C GLY A 320 -4.74 -4.66 -4.88
N THR A 321 -4.27 -5.76 -5.45
CA THR A 321 -4.72 -7.13 -5.16
C THR A 321 -3.76 -7.89 -4.24
N SER A 322 -2.72 -7.23 -3.76
CA SER A 322 -1.69 -7.79 -2.86
C SER A 322 -0.87 -8.94 -3.47
N GLY A 323 -0.70 -8.94 -4.80
CA GLY A 323 0.23 -9.83 -5.50
C GLY A 323 1.68 -9.51 -5.15
N ILE A 324 2.57 -10.46 -5.39
CA ILE A 324 4.02 -10.30 -5.18
C ILE A 324 4.76 -9.89 -6.45
N ASP A 325 4.08 -9.85 -7.57
CA ASP A 325 4.53 -9.30 -8.85
C ASP A 325 4.48 -7.77 -8.87
N GLY A 326 5.26 -7.14 -9.76
CA GLY A 326 5.20 -5.71 -10.03
C GLY A 326 5.73 -4.78 -8.93
N SER A 327 6.31 -5.29 -7.84
CA SER A 327 6.81 -4.45 -6.74
C SER A 327 8.10 -3.71 -7.12
N THR A 328 9.01 -4.35 -7.83
CA THR A 328 10.28 -3.77 -8.25
C THR A 328 10.06 -2.70 -9.32
N SER A 329 9.26 -2.99 -10.33
CA SER A 329 8.91 -2.04 -11.41
C SER A 329 8.15 -0.82 -10.87
N THR A 330 7.22 -1.02 -9.93
CA THR A 330 6.53 0.09 -9.25
C THR A 330 7.50 0.97 -8.47
N ALA A 331 8.44 0.37 -7.72
CA ALA A 331 9.44 1.11 -6.95
C ALA A 331 10.40 1.90 -7.85
N ILE A 332 10.84 1.32 -8.96
CA ILE A 332 11.68 2.01 -9.96
C ILE A 332 10.91 3.18 -10.57
N GLY A 333 9.65 2.96 -10.99
CA GLY A 333 8.81 4.02 -11.53
C GLY A 333 8.59 5.16 -10.53
N ALA A 334 8.40 4.85 -9.26
CA ALA A 334 8.31 5.85 -8.20
C ALA A 334 9.63 6.60 -8.00
N ALA A 335 10.78 5.90 -8.04
CA ALA A 335 12.10 6.51 -7.92
C ALA A 335 12.40 7.48 -9.08
N VAL A 336 12.00 7.13 -10.30
CA VAL A 336 12.15 8.01 -11.48
C VAL A 336 11.27 9.26 -11.39
N ALA A 337 10.11 9.14 -10.77
CA ALA A 337 9.11 10.21 -10.69
C ALA A 337 9.34 11.22 -9.55
N ASN A 338 10.39 11.04 -8.73
CA ASN A 338 10.68 11.94 -7.61
C ASN A 338 12.19 12.04 -7.33
N ASP A 339 12.60 13.08 -6.60
CA ASP A 339 14.02 13.35 -6.27
C ASP A 339 14.47 12.72 -4.93
N ARG A 340 13.60 12.03 -4.21
CA ARG A 340 13.92 11.45 -2.90
C ARG A 340 14.74 10.18 -3.06
N PRO A 341 15.72 9.92 -2.19
CA PRO A 341 16.33 8.60 -2.09
C PRO A 341 15.22 7.54 -1.92
N THR A 342 15.20 6.54 -2.79
CA THR A 342 14.15 5.52 -2.76
C THR A 342 14.72 4.17 -2.38
N VAL A 343 14.14 3.55 -1.37
CA VAL A 343 14.50 2.21 -0.89
C VAL A 343 13.34 1.26 -1.15
N LEU A 344 13.60 0.15 -1.82
CA LEU A 344 12.67 -0.97 -1.93
C LEU A 344 13.07 -2.07 -0.95
N ILE A 345 12.14 -2.53 -0.11
CA ILE A 345 12.29 -3.77 0.66
C ILE A 345 11.40 -4.83 0.02
N THR A 346 12.00 -5.93 -0.43
CA THR A 346 11.29 -6.99 -1.14
C THR A 346 11.80 -8.37 -0.72
N GLY A 347 10.95 -9.39 -0.87
CA GLY A 347 11.36 -10.78 -0.74
C GLY A 347 11.90 -11.35 -2.05
N ASP A 348 12.60 -12.47 -1.97
CA ASP A 348 13.26 -13.18 -3.07
C ASP A 348 12.29 -13.55 -4.22
N ILE A 349 11.18 -14.18 -3.91
CA ILE A 349 10.18 -14.56 -4.93
C ILE A 349 9.59 -13.32 -5.60
N SER A 350 9.26 -12.28 -4.83
CA SER A 350 8.72 -11.02 -5.38
C SER A 350 9.73 -10.34 -6.32
N PHE A 351 11.02 -10.34 -5.95
CA PHE A 351 12.08 -9.81 -6.77
C PHE A 351 12.27 -10.61 -8.07
N LEU A 352 12.29 -11.95 -7.97
CA LEU A 352 12.46 -12.81 -9.14
C LEU A 352 11.30 -12.70 -10.13
N TYR A 353 10.05 -12.56 -9.66
CA TYR A 353 8.88 -12.33 -10.52
C TYR A 353 8.93 -11.02 -11.32
N ASP A 354 9.67 -10.02 -10.83
CA ASP A 354 9.70 -8.67 -11.41
C ASP A 354 11.13 -8.19 -11.70
N SER A 355 12.09 -9.11 -11.82
CA SER A 355 13.51 -8.82 -12.04
C SER A 355 13.80 -8.16 -13.39
N ASN A 356 12.94 -8.35 -14.38
CA ASN A 356 13.02 -7.68 -15.68
C ASN A 356 12.85 -6.14 -15.58
N ALA A 357 12.37 -5.61 -14.47
CA ALA A 357 12.33 -4.18 -14.22
C ALA A 357 13.71 -3.52 -14.14
N LEU A 358 14.77 -4.30 -13.95
CA LEU A 358 16.13 -3.78 -13.79
C LEU A 358 16.84 -3.38 -15.09
N TRP A 359 16.35 -3.79 -16.25
CA TRP A 359 17.02 -3.60 -17.55
C TRP A 359 16.64 -2.29 -18.26
N ASN A 360 16.74 -1.16 -17.60
CA ASN A 360 16.51 0.15 -18.21
C ASN A 360 17.57 1.16 -17.79
N ASP A 361 17.78 2.19 -18.59
CA ASP A 361 18.90 3.14 -18.47
C ASP A 361 18.58 4.34 -17.58
N TYR A 362 17.37 4.44 -17.01
CA TYR A 362 16.92 5.61 -16.25
C TYR A 362 16.69 5.34 -14.76
N ILE A 363 17.15 4.20 -14.25
CA ILE A 363 17.08 3.92 -12.81
C ILE A 363 17.99 4.89 -12.06
N PRO A 364 17.47 5.67 -11.08
CA PRO A 364 18.26 6.63 -10.35
C PRO A 364 19.39 5.97 -9.54
N LYS A 365 20.55 6.64 -9.48
CA LYS A 365 21.73 6.15 -8.74
C LYS A 365 21.46 5.99 -7.23
N ASN A 366 20.54 6.77 -6.67
CA ASN A 366 20.13 6.72 -5.27
C ASN A 366 19.01 5.70 -5.00
N PHE A 367 18.65 4.87 -5.99
CA PHE A 367 17.72 3.76 -5.81
C PHE A 367 18.41 2.57 -5.14
N LYS A 368 17.85 2.08 -4.06
CA LYS A 368 18.39 0.97 -3.26
C LYS A 368 17.37 -0.14 -3.10
N ILE A 369 17.81 -1.38 -3.24
CA ILE A 369 17.00 -2.57 -2.98
C ILE A 369 17.58 -3.30 -1.78
N ILE A 370 16.78 -3.56 -0.77
CA ILE A 370 17.07 -4.50 0.31
C ILE A 370 16.24 -5.74 0.03
N LEU A 371 16.92 -6.81 -0.38
CA LEU A 371 16.32 -8.06 -0.78
C LEU A 371 16.43 -9.08 0.35
N ILE A 372 15.31 -9.48 0.93
CA ILE A 372 15.25 -10.52 1.95
C ILE A 372 15.15 -11.87 1.23
N ASN A 373 16.22 -12.64 1.30
CA ASN A 373 16.29 -13.96 0.70
C ASN A 373 16.26 -15.04 1.79
N ASN A 374 15.07 -15.56 2.04
CA ASN A 374 14.84 -16.69 2.96
C ASN A 374 14.62 -18.01 2.21
N GLY A 375 14.89 -18.04 0.90
CA GLY A 375 14.84 -19.25 0.06
C GLY A 375 13.44 -19.66 -0.36
N GLY A 376 12.44 -18.75 -0.36
CA GLY A 376 11.10 -19.07 -0.84
C GLY A 376 9.96 -18.26 -0.21
N GLY A 377 8.73 -18.67 -0.47
CA GLY A 377 7.50 -18.02 0.01
C GLY A 377 7.16 -18.35 1.46
N GLY A 378 7.99 -17.97 2.43
CA GLY A 378 7.85 -18.29 3.86
C GLY A 378 6.52 -17.91 4.50
N ILE A 379 5.73 -17.01 3.89
CA ILE A 379 4.39 -16.63 4.36
C ILE A 379 3.44 -17.82 4.48
N PHE A 380 3.57 -18.82 3.62
CA PHE A 380 2.70 -20.00 3.61
C PHE A 380 2.88 -20.86 4.86
N ARG A 381 4.05 -20.83 5.50
CA ARG A 381 4.33 -21.53 6.76
C ARG A 381 3.62 -20.91 7.97
N ILE A 382 3.14 -19.67 7.85
CA ILE A 382 2.44 -18.94 8.93
C ILE A 382 0.92 -19.18 8.86
N LEU A 383 0.43 -19.66 7.71
CA LEU A 383 -1.01 -19.89 7.52
C LEU A 383 -1.48 -21.11 8.33
N PRO A 384 -2.68 -21.05 8.95
CA PRO A 384 -3.24 -22.19 9.64
C PRO A 384 -3.44 -23.39 8.71
N GLY A 385 -3.11 -24.58 9.20
CA GLY A 385 -3.33 -25.85 8.46
C GLY A 385 -2.26 -26.17 7.43
N HIS A 386 -1.13 -25.47 7.46
CA HIS A 386 0.01 -25.85 6.63
C HIS A 386 0.56 -27.21 7.07
N GLU A 387 0.83 -28.08 6.09
CA GLU A 387 1.49 -29.37 6.28
C GLU A 387 2.69 -29.44 5.37
N GLU A 388 3.87 -29.77 5.93
CA GLU A 388 5.09 -29.87 5.17
C GLU A 388 5.04 -31.12 4.27
N SER A 389 5.21 -30.89 2.97
CA SER A 389 5.21 -31.93 1.95
C SER A 389 6.00 -31.51 0.73
N LEU A 390 6.34 -32.46 -0.15
CA LEU A 390 7.00 -32.14 -1.43
C LEU A 390 6.14 -31.19 -2.28
N VAL A 391 4.82 -31.32 -2.23
CA VAL A 391 3.87 -30.44 -2.93
C VAL A 391 3.90 -29.04 -2.32
N PHE A 392 3.89 -28.92 -0.99
CA PHE A 392 4.00 -27.65 -0.30
C PHE A 392 5.30 -26.92 -0.66
N ASN A 393 6.45 -27.60 -0.51
CA ASN A 393 7.76 -27.01 -0.77
C ASN A 393 7.92 -26.57 -2.23
N LYS A 394 7.39 -27.35 -3.18
CA LYS A 394 7.54 -27.07 -4.61
C LYS A 394 6.58 -26.03 -5.15
N PHE A 395 5.31 -26.04 -4.73
CA PHE A 395 4.26 -25.27 -5.39
C PHE A 395 3.68 -24.14 -4.53
N PHE A 396 3.83 -24.18 -3.21
CA PHE A 396 3.39 -23.12 -2.32
C PHE A 396 4.57 -22.28 -1.86
N GLU A 397 5.55 -22.87 -1.20
CA GLU A 397 6.74 -22.15 -0.77
C GLU A 397 7.67 -21.80 -1.93
N THR A 398 7.71 -22.62 -2.99
CA THR A 398 8.59 -22.41 -4.14
C THR A 398 10.05 -22.32 -3.70
N SER A 399 10.50 -23.28 -2.89
CA SER A 399 11.85 -23.29 -2.30
C SER A 399 12.94 -23.26 -3.37
N HIS A 400 13.96 -22.43 -3.19
CA HIS A 400 15.04 -22.24 -4.14
C HIS A 400 16.38 -21.87 -3.46
N ASN A 401 17.46 -21.91 -4.24
CA ASN A 401 18.81 -21.47 -3.84
C ASN A 401 19.35 -20.39 -4.80
N LEU A 402 18.45 -19.59 -5.38
CA LEU A 402 18.82 -18.51 -6.30
C LEU A 402 19.31 -17.29 -5.54
N THR A 403 20.18 -16.49 -6.18
CA THR A 403 20.68 -15.21 -5.69
C THR A 403 20.48 -14.12 -6.73
N ALA A 404 20.46 -12.88 -6.30
CA ALA A 404 20.36 -11.71 -7.19
C ALA A 404 21.71 -11.32 -7.83
N GLU A 405 22.81 -11.93 -7.44
CA GLU A 405 24.18 -11.53 -7.84
C GLU A 405 24.36 -11.35 -9.35
N GLN A 406 23.96 -12.36 -10.12
CA GLN A 406 24.15 -12.32 -11.57
C GLN A 406 23.26 -11.27 -12.25
N LEU A 407 22.05 -11.05 -11.74
CA LEU A 407 21.15 -10.01 -12.22
C LEU A 407 21.72 -8.62 -11.90
N ALA A 408 22.21 -8.42 -10.68
CA ALA A 408 22.85 -7.17 -10.27
C ALA A 408 24.04 -6.82 -11.19
N LYS A 409 24.92 -7.78 -11.44
CA LYS A 409 26.07 -7.62 -12.35
C LYS A 409 25.64 -7.32 -13.78
N MET A 410 24.66 -8.05 -14.30
CA MET A 410 24.16 -7.92 -15.66
C MET A 410 23.55 -6.51 -15.92
N TYR A 411 22.83 -5.97 -14.93
CA TYR A 411 22.16 -4.68 -15.05
C TYR A 411 22.92 -3.51 -14.42
N GLY A 412 24.18 -3.72 -13.99
CA GLY A 412 25.05 -2.65 -13.53
C GLY A 412 24.78 -2.10 -12.13
N PHE A 413 24.10 -2.87 -11.29
CA PHE A 413 23.90 -2.53 -9.87
C PHE A 413 25.15 -2.87 -9.05
N GLU A 414 25.43 -2.05 -8.03
CA GLU A 414 26.31 -2.49 -6.94
C GLU A 414 25.61 -3.59 -6.15
N TYR A 415 26.37 -4.59 -5.72
CA TYR A 415 25.82 -5.77 -5.04
C TYR A 415 26.60 -6.06 -3.76
N ALA A 416 25.86 -6.24 -2.67
CA ALA A 416 26.39 -6.66 -1.38
C ALA A 416 25.54 -7.76 -0.77
N ILE A 417 26.11 -8.55 0.13
CA ILE A 417 25.42 -9.62 0.85
C ILE A 417 25.57 -9.44 2.37
N ALA A 418 24.57 -9.92 3.11
CA ALA A 418 24.65 -10.08 4.56
C ALA A 418 23.99 -11.40 4.97
N SER A 419 24.54 -12.09 5.97
CA SER A 419 24.02 -13.36 6.48
C SER A 419 24.05 -13.47 8.01
N ASP A 420 24.43 -12.40 8.69
CA ASP A 420 24.43 -12.24 10.15
C ASP A 420 24.27 -10.76 10.54
N GLU A 421 24.11 -10.47 11.84
CA GLU A 421 23.88 -9.11 12.32
C GLU A 421 25.02 -8.15 11.97
N LYS A 422 26.28 -8.61 12.11
CA LYS A 422 27.45 -7.77 11.87
C LYS A 422 27.59 -7.41 10.40
N SER A 423 27.53 -8.39 9.51
CA SER A 423 27.58 -8.15 8.06
C SER A 423 26.40 -7.29 7.58
N LEU A 424 25.23 -7.41 8.21
CA LEU A 424 24.08 -6.58 7.90
C LEU A 424 24.31 -5.11 8.29
N GLU A 425 24.79 -4.83 9.51
CA GLU A 425 25.08 -3.46 9.98
C GLU A 425 26.15 -2.77 9.12
N GLU A 426 27.22 -3.49 8.78
CA GLU A 426 28.28 -3.00 7.89
C GLU A 426 27.73 -2.72 6.49
N SER A 427 26.93 -3.63 5.93
CA SER A 427 26.35 -3.50 4.59
C SER A 427 25.29 -2.40 4.50
N LEU A 428 24.46 -2.19 5.52
CA LEU A 428 23.50 -1.08 5.58
C LEU A 428 24.22 0.27 5.59
N THR A 429 25.32 0.39 6.36
CA THR A 429 26.15 1.60 6.39
C THR A 429 26.75 1.89 5.02
N ALA A 430 27.29 0.87 4.36
CA ALA A 430 27.85 0.99 3.02
C ALA A 430 26.79 1.33 1.96
N LEU A 431 25.60 0.71 2.05
CA LEU A 431 24.48 0.92 1.12
C LEU A 431 24.07 2.39 0.99
N TYR A 432 24.02 3.11 2.12
CA TYR A 432 23.61 4.50 2.16
C TYR A 432 24.76 5.50 1.90
N SER A 433 26.01 5.06 2.02
CA SER A 433 27.17 5.90 1.68
C SER A 433 27.51 5.89 0.18
N GLN A 434 27.01 4.93 -0.56
CA GLN A 434 27.25 4.74 -2.00
C GLN A 434 26.13 5.35 -2.85
N ASN A 435 26.46 6.29 -3.75
CA ASN A 435 25.49 6.95 -4.62
C ASN A 435 25.91 7.02 -6.10
N GLU A 436 26.93 6.25 -6.50
CA GLU A 436 27.41 6.24 -7.89
C GLU A 436 26.57 5.33 -8.80
N LYS A 437 25.93 4.32 -8.22
CA LYS A 437 25.08 3.36 -8.93
C LYS A 437 23.89 2.94 -8.06
N PRO A 438 22.79 2.49 -8.66
CA PRO A 438 21.75 1.80 -7.90
C PRO A 438 22.35 0.53 -7.27
N SER A 439 21.83 0.10 -6.12
CA SER A 439 22.47 -0.97 -5.33
C SER A 439 21.46 -1.99 -4.83
N ILE A 440 21.90 -3.24 -4.72
CA ILE A 440 21.16 -4.35 -4.12
C ILE A 440 21.95 -4.87 -2.92
N LEU A 441 21.33 -4.84 -1.75
CA LEU A 441 21.78 -5.57 -0.57
C LEU A 441 20.90 -6.81 -0.42
N GLU A 442 21.47 -7.99 -0.66
CA GLU A 442 20.78 -9.27 -0.46
C GLU A 442 21.10 -9.82 0.92
N VAL A 443 20.05 -10.04 1.71
CA VAL A 443 20.15 -10.50 3.10
C VAL A 443 19.63 -11.91 3.18
N PHE A 444 20.53 -12.87 3.45
CA PHE A 444 20.19 -14.29 3.60
C PHE A 444 19.75 -14.59 5.02
N THR A 445 18.54 -15.11 5.18
CA THR A 445 17.99 -15.51 6.49
C THR A 445 17.61 -16.99 6.49
N PRO A 446 17.51 -17.64 7.69
CA PRO A 446 17.13 -19.05 7.79
C PRO A 446 15.71 -19.32 7.28
N THR A 447 15.54 -20.26 6.37
CA THR A 447 14.24 -20.59 5.75
C THR A 447 13.21 -21.13 6.78
N LEU A 448 13.63 -22.01 7.70
CA LEU A 448 12.73 -22.81 8.55
C LEU A 448 12.45 -22.21 9.94
N GLU A 449 13.12 -21.11 10.29
CA GLU A 449 13.01 -20.51 11.64
C GLU A 449 12.08 -19.29 11.67
N ASN A 450 12.00 -18.55 10.58
CA ASN A 450 11.27 -17.26 10.51
C ASN A 450 9.79 -17.37 10.94
N ASN A 451 9.09 -18.41 10.47
CA ASN A 451 7.69 -18.64 10.83
C ASN A 451 7.51 -18.98 12.32
N LYS A 452 8.42 -19.77 12.90
CA LYS A 452 8.38 -20.14 14.32
C LYS A 452 8.58 -18.90 15.19
N LEU A 453 9.58 -18.08 14.87
CA LEU A 453 9.87 -16.84 15.59
C LEU A 453 8.70 -15.86 15.51
N LEU A 454 8.09 -15.65 14.36
CA LEU A 454 6.94 -14.75 14.24
C LEU A 454 5.71 -15.27 14.97
N LEU A 455 5.43 -16.56 14.93
CA LEU A 455 4.31 -17.14 15.68
C LEU A 455 4.55 -17.12 17.21
N GLN A 456 5.80 -17.34 17.65
CA GLN A 456 6.17 -17.24 19.06
C GLN A 456 6.11 -15.80 19.56
N TYR A 457 6.51 -14.82 18.75
CA TYR A 457 6.42 -13.40 19.07
C TYR A 457 5.03 -13.00 19.61
N PHE A 458 3.98 -13.30 18.85
CA PHE A 458 2.62 -12.95 19.26
C PHE A 458 2.16 -13.65 20.56
N LYS A 459 2.75 -14.79 20.90
CA LYS A 459 2.47 -15.48 22.18
C LYS A 459 3.18 -14.83 23.37
N GLU A 460 4.33 -14.21 23.13
CA GLU A 460 5.14 -13.60 24.18
C GLU A 460 4.78 -12.12 24.45
N LEU A 461 3.88 -11.56 23.69
CA LEU A 461 3.34 -10.24 23.92
C LEU A 461 2.32 -10.18 25.08
N VAL A 462 1.94 -11.31 25.67
CA VAL A 462 0.94 -11.39 26.76
C VAL A 462 1.52 -10.92 28.09
#